data_9ce7e11115c71241b6f01fea9a8761e5
#
_entry.id   9ce7e11115c71241b6f01fea9a8761e5
#
_cell.length_a   1.000
_cell.length_b   1.000
_cell.length_c   1.000
_cell.angle_alpha   90.00
_cell.angle_beta   90.00
_cell.angle_gamma   90.00
#
_symmetry.space_group_name_H-M   'P 1'
#
loop_
_entity.id
_entity.type
_entity.pdbx_description
1 polymer ?
#
loop_
_entity_poly.entity_id
_entity_poly.type
_entity_poly.pdbx_seq_one_letter_code
_entity_poly.pdbx_strand_id
1 'polypeptide(L)'
;MSLRLATFNVENLMNRFDFSGYRNELHQDRSLALYEIKDEAEYRLLEQARAVALTDDTRQLSALAIAATRADILCLQEVDNLEALKAFEYGYLFKMVGAGYRQKFITPGNDSRGIDVALLMRPETRDGQPIEFVKMTSHATLTFEEMGLYLPGLAELDIQPQDRIFRRDCLEVDIRIGGRPLTLYLVHFKSMGGFRNGMPGREA
;
A
#
# COMPACT_ATOMS: atom_id res chain seq x y z
N MET A 1 -7.00 16.30 23.58
CA MET A 1 -7.06 15.19 22.61
C MET A 1 -5.81 15.28 21.76
N SER A 2 -4.97 14.27 21.83
CA SER A 2 -3.74 14.16 21.05
C SER A 2 -3.87 12.93 20.15
N LEU A 3 -3.77 13.10 18.85
CA LEU A 3 -3.72 12.03 17.84
C LEU A 3 -2.35 11.97 17.23
N ARG A 4 -1.76 10.79 17.15
CA ARG A 4 -0.53 10.54 16.37
C ARG A 4 -0.85 9.74 15.13
N LEU A 5 -0.66 10.37 14.01
CA LEU A 5 -0.75 9.76 12.69
C LEU A 5 0.65 9.61 12.11
N ALA A 6 0.97 8.43 11.60
CA ALA A 6 2.20 8.21 10.86
C ALA A 6 1.91 7.60 9.48
N THR A 7 2.77 7.91 8.53
CA THR A 7 2.80 7.25 7.21
C THR A 7 4.18 6.66 7.00
N PHE A 8 4.24 5.46 6.41
CA PHE A 8 5.47 4.73 6.23
C PHE A 8 5.39 3.81 5.00
N ASN A 9 6.32 3.98 4.06
CA ASN A 9 6.48 3.02 2.97
C ASN A 9 7.31 1.85 3.49
N VAL A 10 6.73 0.63 3.47
CA VAL A 10 7.35 -0.59 4.01
C VAL A 10 8.21 -1.34 2.98
N GLU A 11 8.38 -0.78 1.79
CA GLU A 11 9.26 -1.30 0.74
C GLU A 11 9.02 -2.79 0.42
N ASN A 12 7.92 -3.07 -0.29
CA ASN A 12 7.56 -4.42 -0.72
C ASN A 12 7.33 -5.42 0.42
N LEU A 13 6.44 -5.09 1.35
CA LEU A 13 6.00 -6.03 2.40
C LEU A 13 5.19 -7.17 1.77
N MET A 14 5.89 -8.14 1.22
CA MET A 14 5.31 -9.30 0.54
C MET A 14 5.38 -10.54 1.41
N ASN A 15 4.33 -11.36 1.34
CA ASN A 15 4.25 -12.64 2.01
C ASN A 15 4.02 -13.80 1.01
N ARG A 16 4.07 -13.50 -0.26
CA ARG A 16 3.94 -14.44 -1.37
C ARG A 16 5.28 -14.63 -2.06
N PHE A 17 5.41 -15.72 -2.77
CA PHE A 17 6.52 -15.99 -3.67
C PHE A 17 6.13 -15.82 -5.15
N ASP A 18 4.92 -15.33 -5.41
CA ASP A 18 4.50 -14.95 -6.75
C ASP A 18 4.86 -13.50 -7.04
N PHE A 19 5.68 -13.31 -8.05
CA PHE A 19 6.15 -12.01 -8.51
C PHE A 19 5.69 -11.72 -9.94
N SER A 20 4.57 -12.33 -10.34
CA SER A 20 4.03 -12.19 -11.70
C SER A 20 3.78 -10.74 -12.11
N GLY A 21 3.42 -9.87 -11.17
CA GLY A 21 3.27 -8.44 -11.40
C GLY A 21 4.56 -7.73 -11.86
N TYR A 22 5.73 -8.28 -11.55
CA TYR A 22 7.01 -7.77 -12.06
C TYR A 22 7.33 -8.26 -13.48
N ARG A 23 6.68 -9.33 -13.91
CA ARG A 23 6.90 -9.97 -15.22
C ARG A 23 5.85 -9.57 -16.25
N ASN A 24 4.77 -8.91 -15.88
CA ASN A 24 3.62 -8.52 -16.70
C ASN A 24 2.88 -9.65 -17.46
N GLU A 25 3.25 -10.92 -17.28
CA GLU A 25 2.78 -12.01 -18.11
C GLU A 25 2.04 -13.12 -17.36
N LEU A 26 2.19 -13.19 -16.03
CA LEU A 26 1.61 -14.28 -15.21
C LEU A 26 0.64 -13.75 -14.18
N HIS A 27 -0.59 -13.52 -14.60
CA HIS A 27 -1.65 -13.00 -13.70
C HIS A 27 -2.40 -14.07 -12.91
N GLN A 28 -2.17 -15.35 -13.18
CA GLN A 28 -3.09 -16.40 -12.72
C GLN A 28 -2.55 -17.29 -11.63
N ASP A 29 -1.24 -17.46 -11.51
CA ASP A 29 -0.66 -18.34 -10.50
C ASP A 29 0.19 -17.56 -9.51
N ARG A 30 -0.27 -17.50 -8.26
CA ARG A 30 0.31 -16.73 -7.16
C ARG A 30 0.99 -17.59 -6.10
N SER A 31 1.26 -18.84 -6.41
CA SER A 31 1.87 -19.77 -5.46
C SER A 31 3.14 -20.36 -6.03
N LEU A 32 4.26 -20.20 -5.33
CA LEU A 32 5.51 -20.89 -5.68
C LEU A 32 5.39 -22.42 -5.66
N ALA A 33 4.48 -22.96 -4.87
CA ALA A 33 4.23 -24.39 -4.82
C ALA A 33 3.68 -24.94 -6.14
N LEU A 34 3.11 -24.07 -6.98
CA LEU A 34 2.58 -24.38 -8.31
C LEU A 34 3.47 -23.87 -9.44
N TYR A 35 4.60 -23.23 -9.10
CA TYR A 35 5.49 -22.63 -10.08
C TYR A 35 6.54 -23.63 -10.54
N GLU A 36 6.43 -24.09 -11.78
CA GLU A 36 7.42 -24.94 -12.42
C GLU A 36 8.49 -24.07 -13.10
N ILE A 37 9.72 -24.12 -12.59
CA ILE A 37 10.85 -23.43 -13.22
C ILE A 37 11.32 -24.26 -14.41
N LYS A 38 11.13 -23.74 -15.61
CA LYS A 38 11.39 -24.46 -16.86
C LYS A 38 12.79 -24.25 -17.41
N ASP A 39 13.38 -23.10 -17.12
CA ASP A 39 14.69 -22.73 -17.64
C ASP A 39 15.44 -21.75 -16.72
N GLU A 40 16.69 -21.46 -17.08
CA GLU A 40 17.58 -20.57 -16.35
C GLU A 40 17.07 -19.11 -16.34
N ALA A 41 16.38 -18.67 -17.37
CA ALA A 41 15.86 -17.31 -17.45
C ALA A 41 14.73 -17.10 -16.44
N GLU A 42 13.84 -18.09 -16.28
CA GLU A 42 12.81 -18.08 -15.25
C GLU A 42 13.42 -18.14 -13.84
N TYR A 43 14.44 -18.95 -13.63
CA TYR A 43 15.17 -18.97 -12.37
C TYR A 43 15.78 -17.61 -12.02
N ARG A 44 16.44 -16.96 -12.95
CA ARG A 44 17.02 -15.62 -12.74
C ARG A 44 15.95 -14.57 -12.45
N LEU A 45 14.79 -14.63 -13.10
CA LEU A 45 13.67 -13.74 -12.82
C LEU A 45 13.10 -13.97 -11.42
N LEU A 46 13.00 -15.23 -11.00
CA LEU A 46 12.58 -15.57 -9.64
C LEU A 46 13.58 -15.05 -8.60
N GLU A 47 14.88 -15.22 -8.81
CA GLU A 47 15.92 -14.69 -7.92
C GLU A 47 15.88 -13.14 -7.85
N GLN A 48 15.68 -12.46 -8.98
CA GLN A 48 15.49 -11.00 -8.98
C GLN A 48 14.23 -10.59 -8.20
N ALA A 49 13.13 -11.32 -8.38
CA ALA A 49 11.89 -11.06 -7.68
C ALA A 49 12.03 -11.32 -6.17
N ARG A 50 12.74 -12.36 -5.77
CA ARG A 50 13.05 -12.62 -4.35
C ARG A 50 13.90 -11.52 -3.73
N ALA A 51 14.82 -10.95 -4.49
CA ALA A 51 15.68 -9.87 -4.02
C ALA A 51 14.91 -8.56 -3.69
N VAL A 52 13.72 -8.35 -4.29
CA VAL A 52 12.87 -7.20 -3.97
C VAL A 52 11.92 -7.46 -2.81
N ALA A 53 11.76 -8.72 -2.37
CA ALA A 53 10.94 -9.04 -1.21
C ALA A 53 11.65 -8.60 0.07
N LEU A 54 10.88 -8.05 0.99
CA LEU A 54 11.40 -7.58 2.27
C LEU A 54 11.93 -8.75 3.12
N THR A 55 13.20 -8.72 3.49
CA THR A 55 13.84 -9.73 4.34
C THR A 55 13.38 -9.64 5.80
N ASP A 56 13.68 -10.65 6.60
CA ASP A 56 13.35 -10.66 8.03
C ASP A 56 14.02 -9.51 8.78
N ASP A 57 15.30 -9.24 8.52
CA ASP A 57 16.02 -8.13 9.13
C ASP A 57 15.42 -6.77 8.78
N THR A 58 15.06 -6.55 7.51
CA THR A 58 14.44 -5.30 7.09
C THR A 58 13.02 -5.15 7.65
N ARG A 59 12.29 -6.25 7.83
CA ARG A 59 10.99 -6.23 8.55
C ARG A 59 11.16 -5.80 10.01
N GLN A 60 12.18 -6.30 10.69
CA GLN A 60 12.49 -5.91 12.06
C GLN A 60 12.87 -4.42 12.15
N LEU A 61 13.73 -3.94 11.26
CA LEU A 61 14.14 -2.52 11.21
C LEU A 61 12.95 -1.61 10.89
N SER A 62 12.11 -1.98 9.93
CA SER A 62 10.88 -1.24 9.61
C SER A 62 9.93 -1.20 10.80
N ALA A 63 9.75 -2.33 11.50
CA ALA A 63 8.92 -2.38 12.69
C ALA A 63 9.48 -1.52 13.83
N LEU A 64 10.80 -1.47 14.03
CA LEU A 64 11.45 -0.58 15.02
C LEU A 64 11.21 0.89 14.69
N ALA A 65 11.39 1.29 13.42
CA ALA A 65 11.14 2.65 12.97
C ALA A 65 9.66 3.05 13.18
N ILE A 66 8.73 2.17 12.82
CA ILE A 66 7.30 2.37 13.03
C ILE A 66 6.97 2.46 14.52
N ALA A 67 7.49 1.54 15.33
CA ALA A 67 7.26 1.54 16.79
C ALA A 67 7.74 2.84 17.44
N ALA A 68 8.84 3.40 16.97
CA ALA A 68 9.38 4.67 17.47
C ALA A 68 8.44 5.86 17.22
N THR A 69 7.59 5.81 16.19
CA THR A 69 6.58 6.86 15.92
C THR A 69 5.52 6.92 17.02
N ARG A 70 5.25 5.79 17.66
CA ARG A 70 4.17 5.60 18.65
C ARG A 70 2.80 6.04 18.10
N ALA A 71 2.55 5.80 16.82
CA ALA A 71 1.34 6.23 16.14
C ALA A 71 0.10 5.53 16.70
N ASP A 72 -1.01 6.24 16.76
CA ASP A 72 -2.35 5.71 17.04
C ASP A 72 -2.97 5.16 15.76
N ILE A 73 -2.66 5.80 14.63
CA ILE A 73 -3.06 5.42 13.28
C ILE A 73 -1.80 5.37 12.41
N LEU A 74 -1.65 4.29 11.66
CA LEU A 74 -0.52 4.05 10.77
C LEU A 74 -0.99 3.79 9.35
N CYS A 75 -0.56 4.63 8.42
CA CYS A 75 -0.80 4.49 6.99
C CYS A 75 0.43 3.88 6.33
N LEU A 76 0.28 2.73 5.69
CA LEU A 76 1.37 2.02 5.03
C LEU A 76 1.21 2.03 3.52
N GLN A 77 2.33 2.07 2.81
CA GLN A 77 2.42 1.85 1.37
C GLN A 77 3.26 0.61 1.08
N GLU A 78 3.01 -0.02 -0.05
CA GLU A 78 3.70 -1.23 -0.55
C GLU A 78 3.44 -2.49 0.26
N VAL A 79 2.20 -2.68 0.68
CA VAL A 79 1.72 -3.88 1.36
C VAL A 79 1.07 -4.82 0.35
N ASP A 80 1.45 -6.09 0.35
CA ASP A 80 0.95 -7.10 -0.58
C ASP A 80 -0.55 -7.42 -0.36
N ASN A 81 -0.89 -7.80 0.87
CA ASN A 81 -2.24 -8.24 1.22
C ASN A 81 -2.47 -8.21 2.74
N LEU A 82 -3.69 -8.52 3.14
CA LEU A 82 -4.08 -8.52 4.55
C LEU A 82 -3.29 -9.55 5.38
N GLU A 83 -2.92 -10.68 4.81
CA GLU A 83 -2.16 -11.71 5.52
C GLU A 83 -0.70 -11.27 5.76
N ALA A 84 -0.08 -10.63 4.77
CA ALA A 84 1.24 -10.00 4.95
C ALA A 84 1.20 -8.92 6.04
N LEU A 85 0.15 -8.08 6.04
CA LEU A 85 -0.05 -7.05 7.04
C LEU A 85 -0.24 -7.62 8.45
N LYS A 86 -1.05 -8.67 8.60
CA LYS A 86 -1.26 -9.39 9.87
C LYS A 86 0.04 -10.03 10.36
N ALA A 87 0.75 -10.72 9.47
CA ALA A 87 2.01 -11.38 9.80
C ALA A 87 3.06 -10.37 10.28
N PHE A 88 3.15 -9.21 9.63
CA PHE A 88 4.05 -8.13 10.03
C PHE A 88 3.64 -7.53 11.38
N GLU A 89 2.37 -7.22 11.57
CA GLU A 89 1.89 -6.63 12.81
C GLU A 89 2.08 -7.58 14.00
N TYR A 90 1.62 -8.83 13.90
CA TYR A 90 1.74 -9.80 14.99
C TYR A 90 3.18 -10.31 15.20
N GLY A 91 3.91 -10.50 14.11
CA GLY A 91 5.28 -11.02 14.16
C GLY A 91 6.30 -10.03 14.71
N TYR A 92 6.12 -8.75 14.44
CA TYR A 92 7.11 -7.71 14.73
C TYR A 92 6.54 -6.56 15.56
N LEU A 93 5.56 -5.82 15.06
CA LEU A 93 5.08 -4.60 15.72
C LEU A 93 4.47 -4.88 17.09
N PHE A 94 3.59 -5.87 17.20
CA PHE A 94 2.95 -6.21 18.47
C PHE A 94 3.97 -6.57 19.55
N LYS A 95 5.01 -7.31 19.20
CA LYS A 95 6.09 -7.68 20.13
C LYS A 95 6.88 -6.48 20.64
N MET A 96 7.00 -5.44 19.82
CA MET A 96 7.78 -4.24 20.17
C MET A 96 6.99 -3.23 20.99
N VAL A 97 5.69 -3.08 20.71
CA VAL A 97 4.88 -2.03 21.35
C VAL A 97 3.94 -2.54 22.46
N GLY A 98 3.80 -3.86 22.59
CA GLY A 98 2.98 -4.51 23.62
C GLY A 98 1.47 -4.30 23.46
N ALA A 99 1.04 -3.54 22.45
CA ALA A 99 -0.36 -3.25 22.18
C ALA A 99 -0.56 -3.20 20.65
N GLY A 100 -1.44 -4.06 20.15
CA GLY A 100 -1.63 -4.21 18.71
C GLY A 100 -2.48 -3.12 18.07
N TYR A 101 -2.34 -3.02 16.77
CA TYR A 101 -3.27 -2.33 15.90
C TYR A 101 -4.43 -3.29 15.59
N ARG A 102 -5.51 -3.21 16.36
CA ARG A 102 -6.61 -4.19 16.25
C ARG A 102 -7.36 -4.11 14.93
N GLN A 103 -7.46 -2.92 14.35
CA GLN A 103 -8.16 -2.69 13.10
C GLN A 103 -7.12 -2.55 11.96
N LYS A 104 -7.32 -3.34 10.91
CA LYS A 104 -6.43 -3.42 9.76
C LYS A 104 -7.27 -3.41 8.50
N PHE A 105 -6.94 -2.52 7.58
CA PHE A 105 -7.67 -2.32 6.33
C PHE A 105 -6.68 -2.27 5.17
N ILE A 106 -7.03 -2.91 4.09
CA ILE A 106 -6.34 -2.88 2.81
C ILE A 106 -7.37 -3.12 1.72
N THR A 107 -7.23 -2.46 0.59
CA THR A 107 -8.03 -2.68 -0.61
C THR A 107 -7.12 -2.94 -1.78
N PRO A 108 -7.51 -3.84 -2.70
CA PRO A 108 -6.79 -4.01 -3.94
C PRO A 108 -6.81 -2.73 -4.76
N GLY A 109 -5.62 -2.27 -5.15
CA GLY A 109 -5.43 -1.10 -6.03
C GLY A 109 -5.11 -1.50 -7.46
N ASN A 110 -4.53 -0.56 -8.21
CA ASN A 110 -4.21 -0.73 -9.63
C ASN A 110 -2.72 -1.05 -9.89
N ASP A 111 -1.90 -1.20 -8.86
CA ASP A 111 -0.47 -1.50 -9.06
C ASP A 111 -0.30 -2.93 -9.59
N SER A 112 0.34 -3.07 -10.77
CA SER A 112 0.53 -4.37 -11.41
C SER A 112 1.39 -5.34 -10.61
N ARG A 113 2.17 -4.84 -9.65
CA ARG A 113 2.97 -5.66 -8.73
C ARG A 113 2.12 -6.22 -7.58
N GLY A 114 0.86 -5.79 -7.45
CA GLY A 114 -0.05 -6.19 -6.38
C GLY A 114 0.38 -5.67 -5.01
N ILE A 115 0.93 -4.45 -4.95
CA ILE A 115 1.24 -3.76 -3.69
C ILE A 115 0.30 -2.58 -3.51
N ASP A 116 -0.28 -2.50 -2.35
CA ASP A 116 -1.39 -1.61 -2.04
C ASP A 116 -1.09 -0.68 -0.86
N VAL A 117 -2.05 0.19 -0.57
CA VAL A 117 -2.04 1.02 0.63
C VAL A 117 -2.83 0.33 1.73
N ALA A 118 -2.36 0.46 2.97
CA ALA A 118 -2.99 -0.17 4.11
C ALA A 118 -3.10 0.80 5.30
N LEU A 119 -4.11 0.60 6.12
CA LEU A 119 -4.35 1.34 7.35
C LEU A 119 -4.38 0.38 8.53
N LEU A 120 -3.65 0.75 9.59
CA LEU A 120 -3.74 0.10 10.90
C LEU A 120 -4.17 1.13 11.93
N MET A 121 -5.12 0.76 12.78
CA MET A 121 -5.60 1.63 13.85
C MET A 121 -5.61 0.93 15.20
N ARG A 122 -5.23 1.65 16.23
CA ARG A 122 -5.46 1.24 17.62
C ARG A 122 -6.94 1.37 17.97
N PRO A 123 -7.43 0.68 19.01
CA PRO A 123 -8.81 0.85 19.47
C PRO A 123 -9.05 2.23 20.10
N GLU A 124 -7.98 2.85 20.60
CA GLU A 124 -8.02 4.15 21.27
C GLU A 124 -6.70 4.91 21.08
N THR A 125 -6.76 6.22 21.20
CA THR A 125 -5.59 7.08 21.26
C THR A 125 -4.85 6.90 22.60
N ARG A 126 -3.63 7.43 22.71
CA ARG A 126 -2.85 7.33 23.96
C ARG A 126 -3.50 8.02 25.16
N ASP A 127 -4.33 9.03 24.92
CA ASP A 127 -5.11 9.72 25.94
C ASP A 127 -6.53 9.12 26.14
N GLY A 128 -6.72 7.87 25.67
CA GLY A 128 -7.92 7.06 25.93
C GLY A 128 -9.15 7.45 25.12
N GLN A 129 -9.01 8.18 24.01
CA GLN A 129 -10.14 8.48 23.15
C GLN A 129 -10.39 7.31 22.19
N PRO A 130 -11.62 6.77 22.09
CA PRO A 130 -11.92 5.66 21.18
C PRO A 130 -11.70 6.08 19.72
N ILE A 131 -11.14 5.17 18.93
CA ILE A 131 -10.99 5.30 17.49
C ILE A 131 -11.95 4.32 16.83
N GLU A 132 -12.96 4.83 16.16
CA GLU A 132 -14.05 4.06 15.57
C GLU A 132 -13.97 4.12 14.05
N PHE A 133 -13.98 2.96 13.39
CA PHE A 133 -14.13 2.87 11.95
C PHE A 133 -15.58 3.18 11.55
N VAL A 134 -15.77 3.97 10.50
CA VAL A 134 -17.09 4.32 9.96
C VAL A 134 -17.27 3.70 8.57
N LYS A 135 -16.38 4.03 7.64
CA LYS A 135 -16.50 3.62 6.23
C LYS A 135 -15.13 3.61 5.56
N MET A 136 -15.01 2.80 4.53
CA MET A 136 -13.86 2.77 3.62
C MET A 136 -14.34 2.79 2.18
N THR A 137 -13.73 3.62 1.35
CA THR A 137 -14.04 3.75 -0.07
C THR A 137 -12.74 3.75 -0.87
N SER A 138 -12.65 2.82 -1.83
CA SER A 138 -11.57 2.82 -2.82
C SER A 138 -11.94 3.75 -3.97
N HIS A 139 -10.98 4.54 -4.43
CA HIS A 139 -11.10 5.39 -5.60
C HIS A 139 -10.27 4.87 -6.79
N ALA A 140 -9.87 3.61 -6.75
CA ALA A 140 -9.04 2.98 -7.77
C ALA A 140 -9.65 3.00 -9.18
N THR A 141 -10.97 3.10 -9.28
CA THR A 141 -11.70 3.06 -10.56
C THR A 141 -12.11 4.42 -11.10
N LEU A 142 -11.93 5.51 -10.32
CA LEU A 142 -12.32 6.85 -10.75
C LEU A 142 -11.56 7.30 -11.99
N THR A 143 -12.29 7.80 -12.99
CA THR A 143 -11.75 8.34 -14.24
C THR A 143 -11.79 9.87 -14.27
N PHE A 144 -10.99 10.47 -15.15
CA PHE A 144 -11.01 11.93 -15.37
C PHE A 144 -12.38 12.41 -15.87
N GLU A 145 -13.05 11.60 -16.70
CA GLU A 145 -14.39 11.92 -17.25
C GLU A 145 -15.45 11.96 -16.15
N GLU A 146 -15.53 10.91 -15.32
CA GLU A 146 -16.50 10.82 -14.23
C GLU A 146 -16.40 11.96 -13.23
N MET A 147 -15.17 12.44 -12.99
CA MET A 147 -14.93 13.53 -12.06
C MET A 147 -15.02 14.92 -12.69
N GLY A 148 -15.20 14.98 -14.03
CA GLY A 148 -15.17 16.27 -14.75
C GLY A 148 -13.82 16.98 -14.69
N LEU A 149 -12.72 16.23 -14.52
CA LEU A 149 -11.37 16.76 -14.36
C LEU A 149 -10.53 16.66 -15.64
N TYR A 150 -11.12 16.21 -16.76
CA TYR A 150 -10.39 16.13 -18.01
C TYR A 150 -10.19 17.50 -18.61
N LEU A 151 -8.96 17.97 -18.67
CA LEU A 151 -8.55 19.26 -19.24
C LEU A 151 -7.84 19.05 -20.58
N PRO A 152 -7.92 20.02 -21.53
CA PRO A 152 -7.30 19.89 -22.86
C PRO A 152 -5.79 19.57 -22.81
N GLY A 153 -5.06 20.09 -21.84
CA GLY A 153 -3.62 19.81 -21.65
C GLY A 153 -3.30 18.37 -21.28
N LEU A 154 -4.27 17.58 -20.80
CA LEU A 154 -4.04 16.16 -20.49
C LEU A 154 -3.90 15.32 -21.75
N ALA A 155 -4.52 15.72 -22.87
CA ALA A 155 -4.36 15.05 -24.15
C ALA A 155 -2.91 15.16 -24.68
N GLU A 156 -2.21 16.26 -24.38
CA GLU A 156 -0.80 16.43 -24.74
C GLU A 156 0.12 15.46 -24.00
N LEU A 157 -0.34 14.95 -22.85
CA LEU A 157 0.32 13.95 -22.04
C LEU A 157 -0.10 12.51 -22.35
N ASP A 158 -0.86 12.31 -23.44
CA ASP A 158 -1.42 11.00 -23.83
C ASP A 158 -2.38 10.42 -22.77
N ILE A 159 -3.03 11.28 -22.00
CA ILE A 159 -4.04 10.91 -21.02
C ILE A 159 -5.42 11.06 -21.68
N GLN A 160 -6.24 10.01 -21.56
CA GLN A 160 -7.58 9.95 -22.11
C GLN A 160 -8.65 10.24 -21.04
N PRO A 161 -9.87 10.70 -21.40
CA PRO A 161 -10.95 10.94 -20.44
C PRO A 161 -11.27 9.72 -19.55
N GLN A 162 -11.16 8.51 -20.12
CA GLN A 162 -11.46 7.24 -19.47
C GLN A 162 -10.31 6.69 -18.62
N ASP A 163 -9.14 7.36 -18.66
CA ASP A 163 -8.01 6.94 -17.83
C ASP A 163 -8.32 7.18 -16.35
N ARG A 164 -7.76 6.31 -15.52
CA ARG A 164 -7.93 6.40 -14.07
C ARG A 164 -7.11 7.55 -13.50
N ILE A 165 -7.71 8.35 -12.66
CA ILE A 165 -7.04 9.46 -11.96
C ILE A 165 -5.92 8.92 -11.08
N PHE A 166 -6.20 7.84 -10.34
CA PHE A 166 -5.24 7.18 -9.47
C PHE A 166 -4.66 5.94 -10.15
N ARG A 167 -3.40 5.99 -10.51
CA ARG A 167 -2.69 4.84 -11.09
C ARG A 167 -2.50 3.67 -10.11
N ARG A 168 -2.64 3.93 -8.83
CA ARG A 168 -2.73 2.95 -7.74
C ARG A 168 -4.12 3.07 -7.12
N ASP A 169 -4.25 3.38 -5.86
CA ASP A 169 -5.53 3.74 -5.26
C ASP A 169 -5.38 5.05 -4.48
N CYS A 170 -6.49 5.73 -4.27
CA CYS A 170 -6.67 6.69 -3.19
C CYS A 170 -7.71 6.07 -2.24
N LEU A 171 -7.23 5.50 -1.15
CA LEU A 171 -8.08 4.87 -0.15
C LEU A 171 -8.61 5.93 0.80
N GLU A 172 -9.90 6.19 0.76
CA GLU A 172 -10.60 7.07 1.69
C GLU A 172 -11.11 6.27 2.88
N VAL A 173 -10.79 6.70 4.09
CA VAL A 173 -11.25 6.06 5.31
C VAL A 173 -11.85 7.09 6.26
N ASP A 174 -13.14 6.94 6.54
CA ASP A 174 -13.86 7.73 7.53
C ASP A 174 -13.77 7.06 8.90
N ILE A 175 -13.38 7.82 9.88
CA ILE A 175 -13.27 7.40 11.28
C ILE A 175 -13.88 8.44 12.23
N ARG A 176 -14.08 8.03 13.46
CA ARG A 176 -14.38 8.95 14.57
C ARG A 176 -13.37 8.79 15.68
N ILE A 177 -12.95 9.89 16.28
CA ILE A 177 -12.04 9.90 17.42
C ILE A 177 -12.70 10.67 18.56
N GLY A 178 -13.07 9.97 19.61
CA GLY A 178 -13.85 10.55 20.69
C GLY A 178 -15.15 11.20 20.18
N GLY A 179 -15.80 10.58 19.21
CA GLY A 179 -17.03 11.06 18.56
C GLY A 179 -16.83 12.10 17.46
N ARG A 180 -15.62 12.66 17.25
CA ARG A 180 -15.34 13.66 16.20
C ARG A 180 -14.97 12.98 14.89
N PRO A 181 -15.58 13.37 13.76
CA PRO A 181 -15.29 12.79 12.46
C PRO A 181 -13.92 13.23 11.96
N LEU A 182 -13.24 12.31 11.28
CA LEU A 182 -11.99 12.54 10.54
C LEU A 182 -11.99 11.64 9.31
N THR A 183 -11.68 12.20 8.14
CA THR A 183 -11.46 11.45 6.91
C THR A 183 -9.97 11.42 6.60
N LEU A 184 -9.47 10.24 6.28
CA LEU A 184 -8.09 10.00 5.86
C LEU A 184 -8.08 9.59 4.39
N TYR A 185 -7.20 10.21 3.60
CA TYR A 185 -6.92 9.81 2.21
C TYR A 185 -5.52 9.22 2.13
N LEU A 186 -5.43 7.92 1.91
CA LEU A 186 -4.17 7.22 1.77
C LEU A 186 -3.83 7.10 0.29
N VAL A 187 -2.68 7.64 -0.07
CA VAL A 187 -2.18 7.64 -1.45
C VAL A 187 -0.76 7.09 -1.51
N HIS A 188 -0.43 6.46 -2.63
CA HIS A 188 0.92 6.04 -2.94
C HIS A 188 1.32 6.60 -4.29
N PHE A 189 2.04 7.71 -4.30
CA PHE A 189 2.51 8.33 -5.52
C PHE A 189 3.61 7.52 -6.18
N LYS A 190 3.70 7.61 -7.50
CA LYS A 190 4.76 6.99 -8.27
C LYS A 190 6.13 7.56 -7.87
N SER A 191 7.13 6.67 -7.75
CA SER A 191 8.52 7.08 -7.51
C SER A 191 9.04 7.97 -8.65
N MET A 192 10.03 8.82 -8.36
CA MET A 192 10.71 9.69 -9.34
C MET A 192 11.63 8.94 -10.31
N GLY A 193 11.37 7.68 -10.61
CA GLY A 193 12.16 6.88 -11.54
C GLY A 193 11.83 7.18 -12.98
N GLY A 194 12.68 7.97 -13.64
CA GLY A 194 12.67 8.20 -15.08
C GLY A 194 11.68 9.24 -15.59
N PHE A 195 12.01 9.76 -16.75
CA PHE A 195 11.11 10.60 -17.55
C PHE A 195 10.31 9.68 -18.49
N ARG A 196 9.00 9.85 -18.54
CA ARG A 196 8.18 9.35 -19.63
C ARG A 196 7.69 10.57 -20.40
N ASN A 197 7.98 10.63 -21.71
CA ASN A 197 7.65 11.77 -22.56
C ASN A 197 8.18 13.15 -22.08
N GLY A 198 9.37 13.16 -21.47
CA GLY A 198 9.99 14.41 -21.01
C GLY A 198 9.47 14.93 -19.65
N MET A 199 8.53 14.24 -19.03
CA MET A 199 8.00 14.65 -17.70
C MET A 199 8.60 13.85 -16.55
N PRO A 200 8.81 14.49 -15.38
CA PRO A 200 9.17 13.81 -14.15
C PRO A 200 8.13 12.75 -13.79
N GLY A 201 8.58 11.54 -13.42
CA GLY A 201 7.69 10.42 -13.10
C GLY A 201 6.68 10.64 -11.95
N ARG A 202 6.69 11.81 -11.30
CA ARG A 202 5.71 12.20 -10.26
C ARG A 202 4.47 12.89 -10.81
N GLU A 203 4.54 13.42 -12.03
CA GLU A 203 3.46 14.17 -12.66
C GLU A 203 2.63 13.32 -13.63
N ALA A 204 2.96 12.06 -13.73
CA ALA A 204 2.26 11.11 -14.61
C ALA A 204 1.36 10.17 -13.82
#